data_256436f8db5bb53b33db433f31ae11d7
#
_entry.id   256436f8db5bb53b33db433f31ae11d7
#
_cell.length_a   1.000
_cell.length_b   1.000
_cell.length_c   1.000
_cell.angle_alpha   90.00
_cell.angle_beta   90.00
_cell.angle_gamma   90.00
#
_symmetry.space_group_name_H-M   'P 1'
#
loop_
_entity.id
_entity.type
_entity.pdbx_description
1 polymer ?
#
loop_
_entity_poly.entity_id
_entity_poly.type
_entity_poly.pdbx_seq_one_letter_code
_entity_poly.pdbx_strand_id
1 'polypeptide(L)'
;MLQMTPQSRIFVATEPVDFRKGIDGLAAVCRRTLGDNPLSGALYVFRNRTGTTLKILCYDGQGFWLCTKRLSQGRFTWWPQTQDASSRLSARELAIVLWNGHPQQAGMADDWRQLA
;
A
#
# COMPACT_ATOMS: atom_id res chain seq x y z
N MET A 1 -7.93 -11.81 -7.63
CA MET A 1 -8.11 -10.65 -6.76
C MET A 1 -7.18 -10.70 -5.57
N LEU A 2 -6.76 -9.56 -5.08
CA LEU A 2 -5.89 -9.52 -3.91
C LEU A 2 -6.60 -10.04 -2.68
N GLN A 3 -5.90 -10.89 -1.93
CA GLN A 3 -6.35 -11.33 -0.63
C GLN A 3 -5.35 -10.87 0.41
N MET A 4 -5.83 -10.20 1.44
CA MET A 4 -5.00 -9.77 2.55
C MET A 4 -5.32 -10.63 3.76
N THR A 5 -4.28 -11.25 4.30
CA THR A 5 -4.38 -12.06 5.51
C THR A 5 -3.45 -11.50 6.57
N PRO A 6 -3.57 -11.93 7.83
CA PRO A 6 -2.63 -11.49 8.85
C PRO A 6 -1.17 -11.83 8.52
N GLN A 7 -0.93 -12.82 7.65
CA GLN A 7 0.41 -13.20 7.24
C GLN A 7 0.92 -12.42 6.04
N SER A 8 0.08 -11.61 5.42
CA SER A 8 0.49 -10.82 4.26
C SER A 8 1.62 -9.86 4.63
N ARG A 9 2.65 -9.84 3.79
CA ARG A 9 3.72 -8.85 3.91
C ARG A 9 3.36 -7.65 3.07
N ILE A 10 3.26 -6.50 3.71
CA ILE A 10 2.80 -5.27 3.06
C ILE A 10 3.83 -4.18 3.32
N PHE A 11 4.36 -3.63 2.24
CA PHE A 11 5.33 -2.55 2.29
C PHE A 11 4.74 -1.33 1.59
N VAL A 12 4.81 -0.19 2.24
CA VAL A 12 4.28 1.06 1.72
C VAL A 12 5.45 1.97 1.39
N ALA A 13 5.54 2.40 0.13
CA ALA A 13 6.53 3.37 -0.27
C ALA A 13 6.22 4.71 0.41
N THR A 14 7.20 5.26 1.14
CA THR A 14 6.95 6.48 1.91
C THR A 14 6.90 7.72 1.03
N GLU A 15 7.67 7.73 -0.05
CA GLU A 15 7.67 8.84 -1.00
C GLU A 15 6.67 8.60 -2.14
N PRO A 16 6.08 9.65 -2.67
CA PRO A 16 5.17 9.51 -3.81
C PRO A 16 5.91 9.02 -5.06
N VAL A 17 5.17 8.35 -5.93
CA VAL A 17 5.71 7.78 -7.17
C VAL A 17 4.91 8.31 -8.35
N ASP A 18 5.57 8.43 -9.49
CA ASP A 18 4.93 8.83 -10.74
C ASP A 18 4.16 7.62 -11.31
N PHE A 19 2.84 7.71 -11.34
CA PHE A 19 2.00 6.61 -11.77
C PHE A 19 1.94 6.44 -13.30
N ARG A 20 2.62 7.27 -14.05
CA ARG A 20 2.77 7.04 -15.50
C ARG A 20 3.69 5.86 -15.80
N LYS A 21 4.41 5.38 -14.81
CA LYS A 21 5.41 4.31 -15.00
C LYS A 21 4.80 2.93 -15.28
N GLY A 22 3.58 2.67 -14.87
CA GLY A 22 2.96 1.36 -15.04
C GLY A 22 3.60 0.27 -14.19
N ILE A 23 3.27 -0.98 -14.51
CA ILE A 23 3.73 -2.14 -13.71
C ILE A 23 5.24 -2.24 -13.70
N ASP A 24 5.88 -2.16 -14.86
CA ASP A 24 7.34 -2.33 -14.94
C ASP A 24 8.07 -1.22 -14.20
N GLY A 25 7.55 0.00 -14.30
CA GLY A 25 8.12 1.13 -13.57
C GLY A 25 7.98 0.98 -12.07
N LEU A 26 6.83 0.50 -11.59
CA LEU A 26 6.63 0.27 -10.16
C LEU A 26 7.48 -0.89 -9.66
N ALA A 27 7.63 -1.95 -10.45
CA ALA A 27 8.55 -3.03 -10.11
C ALA A 27 10.00 -2.52 -10.00
N ALA A 28 10.39 -1.60 -10.88
CA ALA A 28 11.71 -0.99 -10.79
C ALA A 28 11.87 -0.15 -9.52
N VAL A 29 10.82 0.54 -9.09
CA VAL A 29 10.84 1.28 -7.81
C VAL A 29 11.06 0.31 -6.65
N CYS A 30 10.40 -0.85 -6.65
CA CYS A 30 10.62 -1.86 -5.61
C CYS A 30 12.09 -2.25 -5.53
N ARG A 31 12.72 -2.53 -6.67
CA ARG A 31 14.12 -2.97 -6.70
C ARG A 31 15.09 -1.85 -6.34
N ARG A 32 14.90 -0.67 -6.92
CA ARG A 32 15.89 0.41 -6.84
C ARG A 32 15.71 1.29 -5.62
N THR A 33 14.48 1.57 -5.24
CA THR A 33 14.18 2.50 -4.16
C THR A 33 13.88 1.78 -2.86
N LEU A 34 13.06 0.74 -2.91
CA LEU A 34 12.70 0.01 -1.69
C LEU A 34 13.70 -1.07 -1.33
N GLY A 35 14.57 -1.45 -2.28
CA GLY A 35 15.55 -2.49 -2.03
C GLY A 35 14.95 -3.87 -1.87
N ASP A 36 13.82 -4.11 -2.50
CA ASP A 36 13.07 -5.34 -2.35
C ASP A 36 12.83 -6.02 -3.67
N ASN A 37 12.50 -7.30 -3.62
CA ASN A 37 12.22 -8.10 -4.80
C ASN A 37 10.73 -8.03 -5.11
N PRO A 38 10.31 -7.38 -6.23
CA PRO A 38 8.89 -7.29 -6.55
C PRO A 38 8.23 -8.64 -6.85
N LEU A 39 9.02 -9.68 -7.10
CA LEU A 39 8.51 -11.03 -7.36
C LEU A 39 8.30 -11.83 -6.07
N SER A 40 8.48 -11.21 -4.91
CA SER A 40 8.45 -11.92 -3.62
C SER A 40 7.04 -12.35 -3.19
N GLY A 41 6.00 -11.82 -3.82
CA GLY A 41 4.63 -12.06 -3.39
C GLY A 41 4.13 -11.09 -2.33
N ALA A 42 4.99 -10.19 -1.87
CA ALA A 42 4.56 -9.13 -0.95
C ALA A 42 3.69 -8.11 -1.70
N LEU A 43 2.88 -7.40 -0.95
CA LEU A 43 2.10 -6.28 -1.46
C LEU A 43 2.93 -5.01 -1.35
N TYR A 44 3.03 -4.27 -2.43
CA TYR A 44 3.75 -2.99 -2.48
C TYR A 44 2.75 -1.88 -2.78
N VAL A 45 2.65 -0.94 -1.86
CA VAL A 45 1.63 0.12 -1.92
C VAL A 45 2.31 1.44 -2.22
N PHE A 46 1.79 2.14 -3.20
CA PHE A 46 2.33 3.42 -3.67
C PHE A 46 1.23 4.46 -3.69
N ARG A 47 1.61 5.72 -3.53
CA ARG A 47 0.71 6.84 -3.72
C ARG A 47 1.28 7.78 -4.76
N ASN A 48 0.37 8.54 -5.41
CA ASN A 48 0.79 9.61 -6.30
C ASN A 48 1.14 10.86 -5.47
N ARG A 49 1.70 11.87 -6.14
CA ARG A 49 2.16 13.08 -5.46
C ARG A 49 1.03 13.83 -4.78
N THR A 50 -0.14 13.88 -5.40
CA THR A 50 -1.28 14.61 -4.85
C THR A 50 -1.98 13.86 -3.72
N GLY A 51 -1.69 12.59 -3.53
CA GLY A 51 -2.33 11.81 -2.48
C GLY A 51 -3.78 11.45 -2.79
N THR A 52 -4.19 11.50 -4.05
CA THR A 52 -5.56 11.20 -4.47
C THR A 52 -5.74 9.77 -4.93
N THR A 53 -4.65 9.08 -5.24
CA THR A 53 -4.67 7.73 -5.82
C THR A 53 -3.60 6.89 -5.17
N LEU A 54 -3.93 5.64 -4.88
CA LEU A 54 -2.92 4.67 -4.50
C LEU A 54 -2.99 3.45 -5.40
N LYS A 55 -1.86 2.76 -5.51
CA LYS A 55 -1.74 1.54 -6.30
C LYS A 55 -1.06 0.47 -5.48
N ILE A 56 -1.52 -0.76 -5.66
CA ILE A 56 -0.96 -1.93 -4.99
C ILE A 56 -0.45 -2.89 -6.06
N LEU A 57 0.83 -3.21 -5.99
CA LEU A 57 1.48 -4.16 -6.88
C LEU A 57 1.73 -5.46 -6.15
N CYS A 58 1.36 -6.59 -6.76
CA CYS A 58 1.59 -7.90 -6.18
C CYS A 58 1.86 -8.92 -7.28
N TYR A 59 2.89 -9.74 -7.08
CA TYR A 59 3.22 -10.84 -7.98
C TYR A 59 2.65 -12.14 -7.43
N ASP A 60 1.90 -12.89 -8.24
CA ASP A 60 1.20 -14.09 -7.79
C ASP A 60 1.88 -15.39 -8.20
N GLY A 61 3.10 -15.32 -8.70
CA GLY A 61 3.83 -16.48 -9.21
C GLY A 61 3.72 -16.66 -10.72
N GLN A 62 2.79 -15.97 -11.36
CA GLN A 62 2.57 -16.03 -12.80
C GLN A 62 2.60 -14.67 -13.45
N GLY A 63 2.12 -13.66 -12.75
CA GLY A 63 2.06 -12.30 -13.27
C GLY A 63 1.82 -11.30 -12.16
N PHE A 64 1.80 -10.03 -12.56
CA PHE A 64 1.57 -8.93 -11.63
C PHE A 64 0.10 -8.52 -11.60
N TRP A 65 -0.39 -8.30 -10.41
CA TRP A 65 -1.63 -7.58 -10.15
C TRP A 65 -1.30 -6.13 -9.83
N LEU A 66 -2.01 -5.23 -10.45
CA LEU A 66 -1.92 -3.81 -10.11
C LEU A 66 -3.33 -3.32 -9.82
N CYS A 67 -3.59 -3.06 -8.55
CA CYS A 67 -4.89 -2.55 -8.11
C CYS A 67 -4.76 -1.06 -7.87
N THR A 68 -5.77 -0.31 -8.31
CA THR A 68 -5.76 1.15 -8.19
C THR A 68 -7.02 1.59 -7.45
N LYS A 69 -6.84 2.46 -6.47
CA LYS A 69 -7.95 3.18 -5.88
C LYS A 69 -7.73 4.67 -6.03
N ARG A 70 -8.66 5.33 -6.72
CA ARG A 70 -8.68 6.76 -6.87
C ARG A 70 -9.88 7.32 -6.12
N LEU A 71 -9.63 8.26 -5.21
CA LEU A 71 -10.73 8.90 -4.48
C LEU A 71 -11.51 9.80 -5.43
N SER A 72 -12.83 9.76 -5.32
CA SER A 72 -13.68 10.66 -6.11
C SER A 72 -13.58 12.09 -5.61
N GLN A 73 -13.25 12.28 -4.34
CA GLN A 73 -13.07 13.60 -3.73
C GLN A 73 -12.01 13.49 -2.64
N GLY A 74 -11.24 14.58 -2.49
CA GLY A 74 -10.30 14.68 -1.40
C GLY A 74 -9.03 13.87 -1.61
N ARG A 75 -8.33 13.66 -0.53
CA ARG A 75 -7.04 12.98 -0.49
C ARG A 75 -7.04 11.94 0.62
N PHE A 76 -6.14 10.97 0.50
CA PHE A 76 -5.88 10.06 1.61
C PHE A 76 -5.36 10.85 2.79
N THR A 77 -5.97 10.68 3.96
CA THR A 77 -5.71 11.52 5.14
C THR A 77 -4.45 11.14 5.86
N TRP A 78 -3.97 9.92 5.66
CA TRP A 78 -2.79 9.44 6.36
C TRP A 78 -1.87 8.67 5.40
N TRP A 79 -0.58 8.86 5.61
CA TRP A 79 0.46 8.09 4.91
C TRP A 79 1.66 7.97 5.84
N PRO A 80 2.37 6.82 5.83
CA PRO A 80 3.52 6.69 6.71
C PRO A 80 4.59 7.72 6.39
N GLN A 81 5.16 8.31 7.43
CA GLN A 81 6.22 9.30 7.33
C GLN A 81 7.40 8.81 8.15
N THR A 82 8.40 8.28 7.47
CA THR A 82 9.64 7.85 8.09
C THR A 82 10.79 8.26 7.19
N GLN A 83 12.00 8.12 7.70
CA GLN A 83 13.20 8.37 6.88
C GLN A 83 13.52 7.17 5.99
N ASP A 84 12.92 6.02 6.25
CA ASP A 84 13.11 4.84 5.42
C ASP A 84 12.32 4.96 4.13
N ALA A 85 12.78 4.27 3.10
CA ALA A 85 12.12 4.27 1.79
C ALA A 85 10.76 3.58 1.83
N SER A 86 10.56 2.65 2.76
CA SER A 86 9.30 1.94 2.92
C SER A 86 8.97 1.76 4.39
N SER A 87 7.70 1.56 4.66
CA SER A 87 7.18 1.26 5.98
C SER A 87 6.30 0.03 5.90
N ARG A 88 6.31 -0.80 6.94
CA ARG A 88 5.50 -2.01 6.97
C ARG A 88 4.14 -1.73 7.58
N LEU A 89 3.10 -2.26 6.96
CA LEU A 89 1.74 -2.24 7.51
C LEU A 89 1.23 -3.66 7.69
N SER A 90 0.37 -3.83 8.67
CA SER A 90 -0.44 -5.04 8.76
C SER A 90 -1.58 -4.97 7.75
N ALA A 91 -2.18 -6.13 7.46
CA ALA A 91 -3.35 -6.18 6.57
C ALA A 91 -4.48 -5.29 7.09
N ARG A 92 -4.68 -5.27 8.38
CA ARG A 92 -5.70 -4.44 9.01
C ARG A 92 -5.42 -2.95 8.86
N GLU A 93 -4.16 -2.56 9.08
CA GLU A 93 -3.77 -1.17 8.88
C GLU A 93 -3.97 -0.73 7.43
N LEU A 94 -3.59 -1.58 6.48
CA LEU A 94 -3.81 -1.26 5.06
C LEU A 94 -5.31 -1.13 4.75
N ALA A 95 -6.15 -2.00 5.30
CA ALA A 95 -7.59 -1.88 5.09
C ALA A 95 -8.11 -0.53 5.57
N ILE A 96 -7.61 -0.05 6.71
CA ILE A 96 -7.99 1.26 7.24
C ILE A 96 -7.55 2.38 6.28
N VAL A 97 -6.33 2.31 5.78
CA VAL A 97 -5.82 3.30 4.82
C VAL A 97 -6.66 3.29 3.55
N LEU A 98 -7.01 2.10 3.05
CA LEU A 98 -7.83 1.98 1.84
C LEU A 98 -9.19 2.63 1.99
N TRP A 99 -9.74 2.66 3.19
CA TRP A 99 -11.00 3.34 3.49
C TRP A 99 -10.79 4.78 3.94
N ASN A 100 -9.59 5.32 3.70
CA ASN A 100 -9.22 6.69 4.02
C ASN A 100 -9.26 6.99 5.53
N GLY A 101 -8.96 5.98 6.33
CA GLY A 101 -8.84 6.14 7.78
C GLY A 101 -7.40 6.37 8.20
N HIS A 102 -7.23 6.62 9.48
CA HIS A 102 -5.93 6.81 10.10
C HIS A 102 -5.62 5.57 10.95
N PRO A 103 -4.71 4.69 10.51
CA PRO A 103 -4.54 3.38 11.16
C PRO A 103 -4.07 3.49 12.61
N GLN A 104 -3.29 4.52 12.95
CA GLN A 104 -2.82 4.69 14.32
C GLN A 104 -3.91 5.12 15.28
N GLN A 105 -4.93 5.82 14.80
CA GLN A 105 -6.05 6.25 15.61
C GLN A 105 -7.13 5.18 15.69
N ALA A 106 -7.44 4.55 14.55
CA ALA A 106 -8.54 3.59 14.48
C ALA A 106 -8.12 2.21 14.94
N GLY A 107 -6.86 1.83 14.67
CA GLY A 107 -6.41 0.46 14.85
C GLY A 107 -6.29 0.00 16.28
N MET A 108 -6.06 0.90 17.20
CA MET A 108 -5.72 0.53 18.57
C MET A 108 -6.94 0.20 19.42
N ALA A 109 -8.08 0.76 19.10
CA ALA A 109 -9.19 0.75 20.05
C ALA A 109 -10.30 -0.22 19.66
N ASP A 110 -10.36 -0.69 18.45
CA ASP A 110 -11.64 -1.09 17.92
C ASP A 110 -11.69 -2.48 17.31
N ASP A 111 -10.75 -3.37 17.66
CA ASP A 111 -10.80 -4.75 17.20
C ASP A 111 -12.13 -5.42 17.54
N TRP A 112 -12.55 -5.25 18.77
CA TRP A 112 -13.77 -5.90 19.24
C TRP A 112 -15.01 -5.25 18.64
N ARG A 113 -14.96 -3.94 18.34
CA ARG A 113 -16.09 -3.27 17.73
C ARG A 113 -16.30 -3.66 16.29
N GLN A 114 -15.23 -3.98 15.59
CA GLN A 114 -15.32 -4.41 14.20
C GLN A 114 -15.98 -5.76 14.07
N LEU A 115 -15.95 -6.55 15.11
CA LEU A 115 -16.56 -7.87 15.13
C LEU A 115 -18.03 -7.82 15.48
N ALA A 116 -18.45 -6.74 16.02
CA ALA A 116 -19.85 -6.54 16.36
C ALA A 116 -20.60 -5.92 15.17
#